data_d76da74167815fecd53581ee2d334b08
#
_entry.id   d76da74167815fecd53581ee2d334b08
#
_cell.length_a   1.000
_cell.length_b   1.000
_cell.length_c   1.000
_cell.angle_alpha   90.00
_cell.angle_beta   90.00
_cell.angle_gamma   90.00
#
_symmetry.space_group_name_H-M   'P 1'
#
loop_
_entity.id
_entity.type
_entity.pdbx_description
1 polymer ?
#
loop_
_entity_poly.entity_id
_entity_poly.type
_entity_poly.pdbx_seq_one_letter_code
_entity_poly.pdbx_strand_id
1 'polypeptide(L)'
;MYLQFSYKFQYNYSESDNSTYNLPFGWVLSDGLPNQFSQHQSEWLDPEQSKYAEYKKFNHDARVTFRVNRQTWRMSAGVAFRPQHTKLEYVKGATDTIATRNVFNFSPEVDFRYQPQRQTQLRFSYRGRTGDPSMENLLPITDNSDPLNIRMGNPGLKPSFTHNMNLNFNTFNMDAQRGIFSALNGSFTQNAISDIRKYNEKTGGWRTMPENINGNWNVFGLFGVNTAFKNNKKFTIGSFTNASYKNNVSYMTTGEMKDAQKNTTTELQLGERLNGTYRNDWLEVGLNGSLNYTFEKDKLNTKNNQEPYTFAYGGNLQVYTPWNMTISTNMTNQARRGYSDASMNRNELIWNAQVTQSFLKGALTLSFEWNDILKEQSNITRSYTSSGSSVYTYNGVNSYGMIRAIYRFRVFGSKEAREMMNKRRGMGPGMGGGPMGRGMGRGPGHGMGGRRPF
;
A
#
# COMPACT_ATOMS: atom_id res chain seq x y z
N MET A 1 4.02 37.09 -3.16
CA MET A 1 2.77 36.73 -3.83
C MET A 1 3.04 36.74 -5.32
N TYR A 2 2.71 35.65 -6.04
CA TYR A 2 2.94 35.55 -7.48
C TYR A 2 2.04 34.50 -8.11
N LEU A 3 1.85 34.63 -9.43
CA LEU A 3 1.19 33.66 -10.26
C LEU A 3 2.24 32.83 -10.99
N GLN A 4 2.04 31.52 -11.03
CA GLN A 4 2.91 30.60 -11.74
C GLN A 4 2.11 29.88 -12.81
N PHE A 5 2.63 29.90 -14.04
CA PHE A 5 2.12 29.13 -15.15
C PHE A 5 3.11 28.01 -15.46
N SER A 6 2.61 26.84 -15.72
CA SER A 6 3.41 25.71 -16.21
C SER A 6 2.65 24.94 -17.27
N TYR A 7 3.37 24.47 -18.25
CA TYR A 7 2.85 23.61 -19.29
C TYR A 7 3.78 22.42 -19.47
N LYS A 8 3.17 21.25 -19.58
CA LYS A 8 3.87 20.00 -19.86
C LYS A 8 3.13 19.26 -20.95
N PHE A 9 3.86 18.79 -21.95
CA PHE A 9 3.37 17.83 -22.93
C PHE A 9 4.00 16.47 -22.64
N GLN A 10 3.20 15.41 -22.77
CA GLN A 10 3.66 14.04 -22.57
C GLN A 10 2.99 13.14 -23.62
N TYR A 11 3.81 12.47 -24.41
CA TYR A 11 3.40 11.39 -25.29
C TYR A 11 3.69 10.06 -24.59
N ASN A 12 2.68 9.20 -24.51
CA ASN A 12 2.82 7.83 -24.02
C ASN A 12 2.43 6.87 -25.14
N TYR A 13 3.30 5.95 -25.39
CA TYR A 13 3.10 4.81 -26.28
C TYR A 13 3.13 3.53 -25.45
N SER A 14 2.19 2.66 -25.69
CA SER A 14 2.16 1.33 -25.09
C SER A 14 1.59 0.35 -26.10
N GLU A 15 2.25 -0.77 -26.24
CA GLU A 15 1.86 -1.86 -27.13
C GLU A 15 1.80 -3.16 -26.32
N SER A 16 0.78 -3.94 -26.57
CA SER A 16 0.57 -5.25 -25.96
C SER A 16 0.17 -6.21 -27.05
N ASP A 17 1.01 -7.19 -27.30
CA ASP A 17 0.77 -8.31 -28.21
C ASP A 17 0.77 -9.59 -27.39
N ASN A 18 -0.41 -10.17 -27.22
CA ASN A 18 -0.62 -11.41 -26.48
C ASN A 18 -1.12 -12.48 -27.46
N SER A 19 -0.24 -13.35 -27.88
CA SER A 19 -0.56 -14.48 -28.75
C SER A 19 -0.85 -15.73 -27.94
N THR A 20 -2.00 -16.33 -28.16
CA THR A 20 -2.45 -17.60 -27.57
C THR A 20 -2.39 -18.70 -28.62
N TYR A 21 -1.92 -19.87 -28.23
CA TYR A 21 -1.72 -20.98 -29.16
C TYR A 21 -2.44 -22.24 -28.66
N ASN A 22 -3.18 -22.89 -29.52
CA ASN A 22 -3.84 -24.18 -29.27
C ASN A 22 -2.88 -25.31 -29.65
N LEU A 23 -2.24 -25.89 -28.64
CA LEU A 23 -1.32 -27.01 -28.87
C LEU A 23 -2.10 -28.32 -29.05
N PRO A 24 -1.69 -29.21 -29.98
CA PRO A 24 -2.31 -30.51 -30.16
C PRO A 24 -2.28 -31.36 -28.88
N PHE A 25 -3.36 -32.13 -28.67
CA PHE A 25 -3.45 -33.03 -27.50
C PHE A 25 -2.28 -34.06 -27.55
N GLY A 26 -1.60 -34.23 -26.42
CA GLY A 26 -0.46 -35.14 -26.30
C GLY A 26 0.88 -34.56 -26.74
N TRP A 27 0.93 -33.29 -27.16
CA TRP A 27 2.18 -32.59 -27.43
C TRP A 27 2.98 -32.41 -26.15
N VAL A 28 4.11 -33.11 -26.03
CA VAL A 28 4.95 -33.08 -24.83
C VAL A 28 6.07 -32.08 -25.03
N LEU A 29 6.35 -31.32 -23.99
CA LEU A 29 7.52 -30.44 -23.90
C LEU A 29 8.82 -31.30 -23.92
N SER A 30 9.35 -31.61 -25.14
CA SER A 30 10.61 -32.31 -25.35
C SER A 30 11.72 -31.37 -25.80
N ASP A 31 12.97 -31.80 -25.76
CA ASP A 31 14.16 -30.99 -26.09
C ASP A 31 14.18 -30.34 -27.50
N GLY A 32 13.26 -30.71 -28.38
CA GLY A 32 13.10 -30.16 -29.74
C GLY A 32 12.07 -29.00 -29.84
N LEU A 33 11.48 -28.58 -28.75
CA LEU A 33 10.39 -27.61 -28.60
C LEU A 33 10.52 -26.30 -29.38
N PRO A 34 11.61 -25.53 -29.28
CA PRO A 34 11.69 -24.21 -29.90
C PRO A 34 11.56 -24.28 -31.43
N ASN A 35 12.11 -25.32 -32.04
CA ASN A 35 12.09 -25.48 -33.49
C ASN A 35 10.74 -25.96 -34.02
N GLN A 36 10.09 -26.89 -33.34
CA GLN A 36 8.74 -27.37 -33.73
C GLN A 36 7.68 -26.29 -33.51
N PHE A 37 7.74 -25.56 -32.40
CA PHE A 37 6.83 -24.46 -32.15
C PHE A 37 6.95 -23.37 -33.20
N SER A 38 8.16 -22.94 -33.53
CA SER A 38 8.38 -21.90 -34.53
C SER A 38 7.93 -22.30 -35.95
N GLN A 39 7.96 -23.59 -36.30
CA GLN A 39 7.48 -24.09 -37.60
C GLN A 39 5.94 -24.09 -37.68
N HIS A 40 5.24 -24.33 -36.59
CA HIS A 40 3.77 -24.43 -36.52
C HIS A 40 3.08 -23.26 -35.86
N GLN A 41 3.82 -22.20 -35.53
CA GLN A 41 3.32 -21.05 -34.77
C GLN A 41 2.08 -20.41 -35.42
N SER A 42 2.06 -20.26 -36.74
CA SER A 42 0.91 -19.71 -37.47
C SER A 42 -0.30 -20.64 -37.52
N GLU A 43 -0.07 -21.95 -37.50
CA GLU A 43 -1.14 -22.97 -37.52
C GLU A 43 -1.81 -23.10 -36.15
N TRP A 44 -1.02 -22.99 -35.08
CA TRP A 44 -1.53 -23.16 -33.71
C TRP A 44 -2.02 -21.84 -33.06
N LEU A 45 -1.80 -20.71 -33.73
CA LEU A 45 -2.29 -19.42 -33.24
C LEU A 45 -3.82 -19.46 -33.18
N ASP A 46 -4.34 -19.10 -32.02
CA ASP A 46 -5.77 -18.89 -31.81
C ASP A 46 -6.11 -17.40 -31.91
N PRO A 47 -6.62 -16.92 -33.05
CA PRO A 47 -6.94 -15.51 -33.23
C PRO A 47 -8.04 -15.02 -32.27
N GLU A 48 -8.99 -15.87 -31.88
CA GLU A 48 -10.08 -15.50 -30.98
C GLU A 48 -9.60 -15.24 -29.55
N GLN A 49 -8.51 -15.89 -29.14
CA GLN A 49 -7.91 -15.69 -27.83
C GLN A 49 -6.67 -14.79 -27.86
N SER A 50 -6.09 -14.56 -29.04
CA SER A 50 -4.99 -13.64 -29.24
C SER A 50 -5.47 -12.20 -29.25
N LYS A 51 -4.67 -11.28 -28.72
CA LYS A 51 -5.04 -9.88 -28.58
C LYS A 51 -3.86 -8.99 -28.90
N TYR A 52 -4.07 -8.05 -29.81
CA TYR A 52 -3.17 -6.93 -30.06
C TYR A 52 -3.83 -5.63 -29.61
N ALA A 53 -3.10 -4.78 -28.89
CA ALA A 53 -3.57 -3.47 -28.49
C ALA A 53 -2.43 -2.44 -28.49
N GLU A 54 -2.57 -1.42 -29.31
CA GLU A 54 -1.63 -0.29 -29.39
C GLU A 54 -2.29 0.98 -28.87
N TYR A 55 -1.65 1.64 -27.90
CA TYR A 55 -2.12 2.89 -27.33
C TYR A 55 -1.17 4.04 -27.67
N LYS A 56 -1.73 5.09 -28.23
CA LYS A 56 -1.05 6.39 -28.42
C LYS A 56 -1.80 7.46 -27.65
N LYS A 57 -1.15 8.02 -26.62
CA LYS A 57 -1.77 8.95 -25.69
C LYS A 57 -1.00 10.26 -25.64
N PHE A 58 -1.68 11.34 -26.05
CA PHE A 58 -1.17 12.70 -26.05
C PHE A 58 -1.78 13.45 -24.89
N ASN A 59 -0.97 13.81 -23.90
CA ASN A 59 -1.41 14.49 -22.69
C ASN A 59 -0.84 15.90 -22.65
N HIS A 60 -1.69 16.87 -22.45
CA HIS A 60 -1.29 18.24 -22.14
C HIS A 60 -1.62 18.52 -20.66
N ASP A 61 -0.74 19.18 -19.92
CA ASP A 61 -0.99 19.64 -18.55
C ASP A 61 -0.65 21.13 -18.50
N ALA A 62 -1.68 21.96 -18.58
CA ALA A 62 -1.58 23.40 -18.43
C ALA A 62 -2.05 23.78 -17.03
N ARG A 63 -1.17 24.34 -16.22
CA ARG A 63 -1.44 24.64 -14.83
C ARG A 63 -1.26 26.10 -14.52
N VAL A 64 -2.22 26.64 -13.78
CA VAL A 64 -2.16 27.97 -13.19
C VAL A 64 -2.20 27.81 -11.68
N THR A 65 -1.20 28.39 -10.99
CA THR A 65 -1.09 28.31 -9.54
C THR A 65 -0.81 29.69 -8.97
N PHE A 66 -1.64 30.11 -8.04
CA PHE A 66 -1.44 31.28 -7.23
C PHE A 66 -0.72 30.92 -5.96
N ARG A 67 0.35 31.68 -5.61
CA ARG A 67 1.18 31.41 -4.43
C ARG A 67 1.36 32.64 -3.57
N VAL A 68 1.18 32.44 -2.26
CA VAL A 68 1.47 33.43 -1.23
C VAL A 68 2.49 32.82 -0.26
N ASN A 69 3.61 33.51 -0.07
CA ASN A 69 4.61 33.12 0.92
C ASN A 69 4.73 34.23 1.97
N ARG A 70 4.58 33.86 3.23
CA ARG A 70 4.80 34.72 4.41
C ARG A 70 5.78 34.02 5.34
N GLN A 71 6.25 34.72 6.35
CA GLN A 71 7.22 34.16 7.30
C GLN A 71 6.71 32.91 8.02
N THR A 72 5.45 32.95 8.44
CA THR A 72 4.81 31.89 9.25
C THR A 72 3.89 30.99 8.44
N TRP A 73 3.50 31.36 7.23
CA TRP A 73 2.60 30.54 6.43
C TRP A 73 2.84 30.69 4.93
N ARG A 74 2.48 29.65 4.22
CA ARG A 74 2.46 29.58 2.75
C ARG A 74 1.17 28.98 2.30
N MET A 75 0.66 29.49 1.20
CA MET A 75 -0.52 28.99 0.52
C MET A 75 -0.27 28.91 -0.97
N SER A 76 -0.67 27.81 -1.58
CA SER A 76 -0.80 27.72 -3.03
C SER A 76 -2.19 27.19 -3.38
N ALA A 77 -2.85 27.81 -4.31
CA ALA A 77 -4.12 27.37 -4.88
C ALA A 77 -4.00 27.39 -6.40
N GLY A 78 -4.40 26.32 -7.05
CA GLY A 78 -4.25 26.21 -8.49
C GLY A 78 -5.19 25.22 -9.11
N VAL A 79 -5.23 25.25 -10.44
CA VAL A 79 -5.96 24.29 -11.24
C VAL A 79 -5.08 23.85 -12.42
N ALA A 80 -5.04 22.55 -12.66
CA ALA A 80 -4.45 22.00 -13.87
C ALA A 80 -5.54 21.56 -14.83
N PHE A 81 -5.44 22.02 -16.07
CA PHE A 81 -6.27 21.61 -17.21
C PHE A 81 -5.50 20.58 -18.01
N ARG A 82 -6.12 19.43 -18.25
CA ARG A 82 -5.46 18.28 -18.87
C ARG A 82 -6.25 17.73 -20.04
N PRO A 83 -6.24 18.45 -21.20
CA PRO A 83 -6.74 17.85 -22.42
C PRO A 83 -5.89 16.64 -22.81
N GLN A 84 -6.57 15.57 -23.18
CA GLN A 84 -5.96 14.31 -23.54
C GLN A 84 -6.61 13.77 -24.79
N HIS A 85 -5.78 13.38 -25.76
CA HIS A 85 -6.19 12.62 -26.92
C HIS A 85 -5.60 11.20 -26.80
N THR A 86 -6.46 10.19 -26.90
CA THR A 86 -6.06 8.78 -26.87
C THR A 86 -6.53 8.10 -28.15
N LYS A 87 -5.62 7.42 -28.85
CA LYS A 87 -5.91 6.49 -29.94
C LYS A 87 -5.59 5.08 -29.45
N LEU A 88 -6.54 4.18 -29.61
CA LEU A 88 -6.38 2.75 -29.41
C LEU A 88 -6.59 2.05 -30.75
N GLU A 89 -5.66 1.22 -31.13
CA GLU A 89 -5.80 0.22 -32.18
C GLU A 89 -5.90 -1.14 -31.49
N TYR A 90 -6.99 -1.87 -31.77
CA TYR A 90 -7.32 -3.09 -31.04
C TYR A 90 -7.76 -4.17 -32.03
N VAL A 91 -7.08 -5.32 -31.97
CA VAL A 91 -7.39 -6.50 -32.78
C VAL A 91 -7.56 -7.71 -31.86
N LYS A 92 -8.69 -8.40 -32.00
CA LYS A 92 -8.94 -9.68 -31.33
C LYS A 92 -10.02 -10.46 -32.08
N GLY A 93 -9.70 -11.65 -32.54
CA GLY A 93 -10.61 -12.45 -33.36
C GLY A 93 -11.09 -11.69 -34.59
N ALA A 94 -12.40 -11.63 -34.74
CA ALA A 94 -13.04 -10.85 -35.81
C ALA A 94 -13.13 -9.35 -35.53
N THR A 95 -12.73 -8.90 -34.33
CA THR A 95 -12.75 -7.48 -33.95
C THR A 95 -11.44 -6.82 -34.34
N ASP A 96 -11.49 -5.94 -35.34
CA ASP A 96 -10.42 -5.02 -35.72
C ASP A 96 -10.99 -3.60 -35.66
N THR A 97 -10.49 -2.79 -34.74
CA THR A 97 -11.08 -1.48 -34.52
C THR A 97 -10.05 -0.44 -34.09
N ILE A 98 -10.26 0.79 -34.55
CA ILE A 98 -9.51 1.95 -34.12
C ILE A 98 -10.48 2.86 -33.35
N ALA A 99 -10.22 3.05 -32.07
CA ALA A 99 -10.98 3.95 -31.23
C ALA A 99 -10.19 5.20 -30.86
N THR A 100 -10.82 6.33 -30.93
CA THR A 100 -10.22 7.61 -30.49
C THR A 100 -11.08 8.26 -29.42
N ARG A 101 -10.43 8.91 -28.47
CA ARG A 101 -11.11 9.63 -27.41
C ARG A 101 -10.42 10.93 -27.07
N ASN A 102 -11.22 12.00 -27.00
CA ASN A 102 -10.80 13.29 -26.47
C ASN A 102 -11.43 13.51 -25.11
N VAL A 103 -10.62 13.81 -24.11
CA VAL A 103 -11.08 14.11 -22.76
C VAL A 103 -10.50 15.42 -22.29
N PHE A 104 -11.28 16.17 -21.54
CA PHE A 104 -10.83 17.39 -20.90
C PHE A 104 -10.94 17.20 -19.39
N ASN A 105 -9.80 16.86 -18.78
CA ASN A 105 -9.71 16.63 -17.34
C ASN A 105 -9.25 17.90 -16.64
N PHE A 106 -9.73 18.13 -15.42
CA PHE A 106 -9.24 19.19 -14.57
C PHE A 106 -8.85 18.66 -13.19
N SER A 107 -7.89 19.33 -12.57
CA SER A 107 -7.37 18.94 -11.25
C SER A 107 -7.13 20.18 -10.42
N PRO A 108 -8.10 20.57 -9.57
CA PRO A 108 -7.91 21.65 -8.61
C PRO A 108 -7.01 21.18 -7.48
N GLU A 109 -6.16 22.08 -7.00
CA GLU A 109 -5.26 21.80 -5.86
C GLU A 109 -5.16 23.00 -4.92
N VAL A 110 -5.09 22.73 -3.63
CA VAL A 110 -4.81 23.69 -2.57
C VAL A 110 -3.79 23.08 -1.64
N ASP A 111 -2.73 23.82 -1.32
CA ASP A 111 -1.75 23.45 -0.29
C ASP A 111 -1.58 24.65 0.63
N PHE A 112 -1.85 24.45 1.91
CA PHE A 112 -1.68 25.46 2.95
C PHE A 112 -0.76 24.91 4.01
N ARG A 113 0.26 25.68 4.36
CA ARG A 113 1.20 25.34 5.42
C ARG A 113 1.34 26.51 6.38
N TYR A 114 1.11 26.23 7.65
CA TYR A 114 1.32 27.17 8.74
C TYR A 114 2.45 26.65 9.66
N GLN A 115 3.46 27.45 9.86
CA GLN A 115 4.64 27.10 10.64
C GLN A 115 5.10 28.32 11.48
N PRO A 116 4.44 28.55 12.64
CA PRO A 116 4.76 29.69 13.49
C PRO A 116 6.13 29.57 14.13
N GLN A 117 6.61 28.33 14.34
CA GLN A 117 7.93 28.01 14.91
C GLN A 117 8.52 26.82 14.13
N ARG A 118 9.85 26.62 14.22
CA ARG A 118 10.53 25.51 13.53
C ARG A 118 9.96 24.14 13.91
N GLN A 119 9.53 24.00 15.17
CA GLN A 119 9.05 22.74 15.73
C GLN A 119 7.55 22.50 15.56
N THR A 120 6.78 23.51 15.11
CA THR A 120 5.32 23.41 15.00
C THR A 120 4.89 23.66 13.57
N GLN A 121 4.19 22.69 12.98
CA GLN A 121 3.69 22.78 11.62
C GLN A 121 2.27 22.23 11.54
N LEU A 122 1.41 22.98 10.85
CA LEU A 122 0.12 22.53 10.34
C LEU A 122 0.17 22.59 8.81
N ARG A 123 -0.24 21.51 8.16
CA ARG A 123 -0.35 21.45 6.70
C ARG A 123 -1.70 20.89 6.30
N PHE A 124 -2.39 21.61 5.46
CA PHE A 124 -3.59 21.16 4.76
C PHE A 124 -3.29 21.04 3.27
N SER A 125 -3.73 19.96 2.66
CA SER A 125 -3.71 19.83 1.20
C SER A 125 -5.01 19.21 0.68
N TYR A 126 -5.49 19.76 -0.41
CA TYR A 126 -6.61 19.24 -1.18
C TYR A 126 -6.17 19.04 -2.63
N ARG A 127 -6.57 17.91 -3.22
CA ARG A 127 -6.34 17.60 -4.64
C ARG A 127 -7.54 16.88 -5.21
N GLY A 128 -8.15 17.49 -6.24
CA GLY A 128 -9.11 16.84 -7.12
C GLY A 128 -8.40 16.15 -8.28
N ARG A 129 -8.84 14.95 -8.65
CA ARG A 129 -8.31 14.23 -9.81
C ARG A 129 -9.41 13.55 -10.58
N THR A 130 -9.41 13.75 -11.89
CA THR A 130 -10.21 12.94 -12.81
C THR A 130 -9.49 11.63 -13.10
N GLY A 131 -10.23 10.54 -13.06
CA GLY A 131 -9.77 9.20 -13.46
C GLY A 131 -10.56 8.73 -14.67
N ASP A 132 -9.90 8.58 -15.81
CA ASP A 132 -10.55 8.12 -17.03
C ASP A 132 -10.72 6.60 -17.03
N PRO A 133 -11.86 6.06 -17.52
CA PRO A 133 -11.96 4.64 -17.82
C PRO A 133 -10.94 4.26 -18.90
N SER A 134 -10.44 3.01 -18.85
CA SER A 134 -9.58 2.50 -19.92
C SER A 134 -10.34 2.46 -21.26
N MET A 135 -9.63 2.59 -22.36
CA MET A 135 -10.27 2.53 -23.69
C MET A 135 -10.93 1.16 -23.93
N GLU A 136 -10.30 0.07 -23.45
CA GLU A 136 -10.88 -1.27 -23.53
C GLU A 136 -12.23 -1.40 -22.82
N ASN A 137 -12.35 -0.76 -21.64
CA ASN A 137 -13.63 -0.75 -20.92
C ASN A 137 -14.74 0.03 -21.63
N LEU A 138 -14.39 0.88 -22.56
CA LEU A 138 -15.33 1.68 -23.36
C LEU A 138 -15.72 1.03 -24.68
N LEU A 139 -14.97 0.05 -25.16
CA LEU A 139 -15.31 -0.67 -26.38
C LEU A 139 -16.46 -1.65 -26.11
N PRO A 140 -17.47 -1.72 -27.03
CA PRO A 140 -18.58 -2.67 -26.90
C PRO A 140 -18.17 -4.09 -27.31
N ILE A 141 -17.07 -4.56 -26.78
CA ILE A 141 -16.50 -5.88 -27.08
C ILE A 141 -16.64 -6.82 -25.90
N THR A 142 -16.70 -8.11 -26.19
CA THR A 142 -16.72 -9.18 -25.20
C THR A 142 -15.38 -9.91 -25.24
N ASP A 143 -14.67 -9.87 -24.13
CA ASP A 143 -13.46 -10.67 -23.94
C ASP A 143 -13.82 -11.99 -23.29
N ASN A 144 -13.72 -13.07 -24.04
CA ASN A 144 -14.01 -14.47 -23.67
C ASN A 144 -12.74 -15.34 -23.65
N SER A 145 -11.56 -14.75 -23.60
CA SER A 145 -10.28 -15.49 -23.52
C SER A 145 -10.21 -16.38 -22.27
N ASP A 146 -10.91 -15.98 -21.20
CA ASP A 146 -11.23 -16.85 -20.07
C ASP A 146 -12.74 -17.12 -20.06
N PRO A 147 -13.20 -18.33 -20.49
CA PRO A 147 -14.62 -18.66 -20.55
C PRO A 147 -15.33 -18.63 -19.19
N LEU A 148 -14.57 -18.72 -18.10
CA LEU A 148 -15.09 -18.62 -16.74
C LEU A 148 -15.14 -17.18 -16.21
N ASN A 149 -14.47 -16.23 -16.89
CA ASN A 149 -14.43 -14.82 -16.50
C ASN A 149 -14.60 -13.89 -17.71
N ILE A 150 -15.75 -13.96 -18.35
CA ILE A 150 -16.07 -13.14 -19.51
C ILE A 150 -16.14 -11.66 -19.12
N ARG A 151 -15.42 -10.81 -19.81
CA ARG A 151 -15.45 -9.35 -19.62
C ARG A 151 -16.14 -8.65 -20.79
N MET A 152 -16.96 -7.68 -20.47
CA MET A 152 -17.68 -6.84 -21.44
C MET A 152 -17.32 -5.37 -21.21
N GLY A 153 -17.13 -4.62 -22.26
CA GLY A 153 -16.97 -3.18 -22.15
C GLY A 153 -18.30 -2.43 -22.01
N ASN A 154 -18.23 -1.20 -21.55
CA ASN A 154 -19.39 -0.31 -21.39
C ASN A 154 -19.05 1.09 -21.97
N PRO A 155 -19.55 1.41 -23.18
CA PRO A 155 -19.33 2.72 -23.80
C PRO A 155 -19.94 3.90 -23.01
N GLY A 156 -20.91 3.62 -22.12
CA GLY A 156 -21.59 4.62 -21.28
C GLY A 156 -20.79 5.11 -20.08
N LEU A 157 -19.59 4.59 -19.85
CA LEU A 157 -18.77 4.95 -18.69
C LEU A 157 -18.37 6.44 -18.71
N LYS A 158 -18.60 7.07 -17.57
CA LYS A 158 -18.17 8.46 -17.28
C LYS A 158 -16.84 8.45 -16.53
N PRO A 159 -16.02 9.47 -16.70
CA PRO A 159 -14.84 9.66 -15.87
C PRO A 159 -15.20 9.74 -14.38
N SER A 160 -14.38 9.16 -13.56
CA SER A 160 -14.47 9.31 -12.10
C SER A 160 -13.79 10.60 -11.67
N PHE A 161 -14.22 11.18 -10.55
CA PHE A 161 -13.55 12.31 -9.94
C PHE A 161 -13.30 12.03 -8.45
N THR A 162 -12.02 12.05 -8.06
CA THR A 162 -11.61 11.76 -6.69
C THR A 162 -11.11 13.01 -6.01
N HIS A 163 -11.75 13.35 -4.88
CA HIS A 163 -11.34 14.38 -3.94
C HIS A 163 -10.44 13.76 -2.88
N ASN A 164 -9.24 14.29 -2.70
CA ASN A 164 -8.33 13.88 -1.63
C ASN A 164 -8.01 15.07 -0.74
N MET A 165 -8.24 14.92 0.55
CA MET A 165 -7.98 15.91 1.58
C MET A 165 -7.00 15.33 2.60
N ASN A 166 -5.97 16.11 2.98
CA ASN A 166 -5.00 15.69 3.98
C ASN A 166 -4.74 16.88 4.90
N LEU A 167 -4.86 16.65 6.18
CA LEU A 167 -4.50 17.58 7.24
C LEU A 167 -3.45 16.91 8.12
N ASN A 168 -2.31 17.56 8.31
CA ASN A 168 -1.23 17.05 9.16
C ASN A 168 -0.82 18.13 10.14
N PHE A 169 -0.69 17.74 11.40
CA PHE A 169 -0.17 18.59 12.46
C PHE A 169 0.98 17.87 13.15
N ASN A 170 2.06 18.59 13.38
CA ASN A 170 3.15 18.10 14.21
C ASN A 170 3.74 19.24 15.03
N THR A 171 4.09 18.94 16.26
CA THR A 171 4.81 19.85 17.15
C THR A 171 5.77 19.08 18.04
N PHE A 172 6.87 19.73 18.39
CA PHE A 172 7.83 19.17 19.33
C PHE A 172 8.29 20.25 20.32
N ASN A 173 8.17 19.93 21.60
CA ASN A 173 8.69 20.75 22.70
C ASN A 173 10.00 20.12 23.22
N MET A 174 11.12 20.82 23.05
CA MET A 174 12.44 20.32 23.45
C MET A 174 12.62 20.20 24.95
N ASP A 175 12.09 21.15 25.73
CA ASP A 175 12.25 21.17 27.19
C ASP A 175 11.48 20.03 27.85
N ALA A 176 10.27 19.79 27.39
CA ALA A 176 9.43 18.70 27.84
C ALA A 176 9.75 17.35 27.13
N GLN A 177 10.62 17.35 26.10
CA GLN A 177 10.85 16.20 25.21
C GLN A 177 9.51 15.58 24.78
N ARG A 178 8.57 16.44 24.35
CA ARG A 178 7.21 16.04 23.97
C ARG A 178 7.00 16.28 22.48
N GLY A 179 6.72 15.22 21.78
CA GLY A 179 6.25 15.24 20.40
C GLY A 179 4.75 14.95 20.32
N ILE A 180 4.02 15.74 19.55
CA ILE A 180 2.62 15.49 19.20
C ILE A 180 2.52 15.54 17.69
N PHE A 181 1.85 14.55 17.13
CA PHE A 181 1.53 14.53 15.71
C PHE A 181 0.11 14.03 15.49
N SER A 182 -0.53 14.57 14.49
CA SER A 182 -1.82 14.05 14.02
C SER A 182 -1.93 14.17 12.51
N ALA A 183 -2.70 13.27 11.90
CA ALA A 183 -3.08 13.37 10.51
C ALA A 183 -4.54 12.98 10.35
N LEU A 184 -5.21 13.67 9.44
CA LEU A 184 -6.56 13.34 9.00
C LEU A 184 -6.55 13.30 7.47
N ASN A 185 -6.91 12.17 6.91
CA ASN A 185 -6.95 11.95 5.47
C ASN A 185 -8.38 11.55 5.08
N GLY A 186 -8.91 12.18 4.05
CA GLY A 186 -10.21 11.85 3.49
C GLY A 186 -10.13 11.69 1.99
N SER A 187 -10.85 10.71 1.46
CA SER A 187 -11.03 10.52 0.03
C SER A 187 -12.49 10.23 -0.28
N PHE A 188 -12.99 10.89 -1.31
CA PHE A 188 -14.34 10.71 -1.80
C PHE A 188 -14.30 10.63 -3.33
N THR A 189 -14.94 9.61 -3.93
CA THR A 189 -14.95 9.41 -5.38
C THR A 189 -16.36 9.47 -5.93
N GLN A 190 -16.57 10.42 -6.83
CA GLN A 190 -17.77 10.52 -7.67
C GLN A 190 -17.59 9.67 -8.92
N ASN A 191 -18.65 9.03 -9.39
CA ASN A 191 -18.66 8.16 -10.55
C ASN A 191 -17.53 7.12 -10.53
N ALA A 192 -17.26 6.53 -9.35
CA ALA A 192 -16.28 5.44 -9.25
C ALA A 192 -16.65 4.32 -10.24
N ILE A 193 -15.66 3.71 -10.87
CA ILE A 193 -15.89 2.59 -11.78
C ILE A 193 -15.80 1.31 -10.94
N SER A 194 -16.86 0.52 -10.97
CA SER A 194 -16.99 -0.74 -10.26
C SER A 194 -17.50 -1.81 -11.23
N ASP A 195 -17.00 -3.03 -11.08
CA ASP A 195 -17.47 -4.14 -11.91
C ASP A 195 -18.82 -4.65 -11.41
N ILE A 196 -19.78 -4.76 -12.32
CA ILE A 196 -20.97 -5.60 -12.15
C ILE A 196 -20.55 -7.02 -12.50
N ARG A 197 -20.69 -7.94 -11.55
CA ARG A 197 -20.43 -9.37 -11.78
C ARG A 197 -21.72 -10.16 -11.75
N LYS A 198 -21.99 -10.91 -12.80
CA LYS A 198 -23.13 -11.80 -12.90
C LYS A 198 -22.64 -13.25 -13.03
N TYR A 199 -23.02 -14.06 -12.06
CA TYR A 199 -22.69 -15.48 -12.05
C TYR A 199 -23.59 -16.25 -13.02
N ASN A 200 -23.02 -17.16 -13.78
CA ASN A 200 -23.75 -18.07 -14.66
C ASN A 200 -23.70 -19.48 -14.06
N GLU A 201 -24.79 -19.92 -13.46
CA GLU A 201 -24.90 -21.23 -12.80
C GLU A 201 -24.69 -22.43 -13.75
N LYS A 202 -25.00 -22.26 -15.05
CA LYS A 202 -24.84 -23.35 -16.05
C LYS A 202 -23.40 -23.61 -16.40
N THR A 203 -22.56 -22.53 -16.46
CA THR A 203 -21.17 -22.62 -16.87
C THR A 203 -20.19 -22.54 -15.69
N GLY A 204 -20.67 -22.15 -14.49
CA GLY A 204 -19.83 -21.85 -13.34
C GLY A 204 -18.96 -20.59 -13.51
N GLY A 205 -19.20 -19.82 -14.57
CA GLY A 205 -18.41 -18.65 -14.92
C GLY A 205 -19.06 -17.32 -14.51
N TRP A 206 -18.29 -16.25 -14.60
CA TRP A 206 -18.70 -14.89 -14.31
C TRP A 206 -18.74 -14.05 -15.59
N ARG A 207 -19.73 -13.18 -15.69
CA ARG A 207 -19.73 -12.06 -16.63
C ARG A 207 -19.48 -10.78 -15.87
N THR A 208 -18.50 -10.02 -16.29
CA THR A 208 -18.08 -8.79 -15.63
C THR A 208 -18.20 -7.62 -16.60
N MET A 209 -18.87 -6.55 -16.19
CA MET A 209 -19.00 -5.31 -16.96
C MET A 209 -18.76 -4.12 -16.03
N PRO A 210 -17.89 -3.14 -16.41
CA PRO A 210 -17.65 -1.96 -15.62
C PRO A 210 -18.88 -1.00 -15.68
N GLU A 211 -19.22 -0.44 -14.53
CA GLU A 211 -20.31 0.53 -14.37
C GLU A 211 -19.91 1.65 -13.41
N ASN A 212 -20.48 2.86 -13.60
CA ASN A 212 -20.27 3.94 -12.66
C ASN A 212 -21.14 3.78 -11.42
N ILE A 213 -20.53 4.01 -10.26
CA ILE A 213 -21.22 3.93 -8.97
C ILE A 213 -20.79 5.07 -8.04
N ASN A 214 -21.72 5.55 -7.22
CA ASN A 214 -21.44 6.57 -6.21
C ASN A 214 -21.61 6.03 -4.80
N GLY A 215 -20.82 6.59 -3.89
CA GLY A 215 -20.86 6.27 -2.47
C GLY A 215 -19.54 5.76 -1.90
N ASN A 216 -18.48 5.66 -2.72
CA ASN A 216 -17.16 5.27 -2.26
C ASN A 216 -16.44 6.44 -1.59
N TRP A 217 -16.17 6.31 -0.29
CA TRP A 217 -15.39 7.26 0.48
C TRP A 217 -14.68 6.61 1.65
N ASN A 218 -13.62 7.22 2.09
CA ASN A 218 -12.91 6.80 3.29
C ASN A 218 -12.36 8.01 4.05
N VAL A 219 -12.30 7.87 5.36
CA VAL A 219 -11.63 8.80 6.28
C VAL A 219 -10.67 7.99 7.14
N PHE A 220 -9.47 8.50 7.32
CA PHE A 220 -8.45 7.93 8.18
C PHE A 220 -7.87 9.03 9.05
N GLY A 221 -7.90 8.81 10.37
CA GLY A 221 -7.30 9.69 11.37
C GLY A 221 -6.23 8.96 12.15
N LEU A 222 -5.19 9.69 12.51
CA LEU A 222 -4.21 9.24 13.48
C LEU A 222 -3.83 10.37 14.42
N PHE A 223 -3.52 10.01 15.65
CA PHE A 223 -3.02 10.89 16.69
C PHE A 223 -1.91 10.18 17.46
N GLY A 224 -0.83 10.86 17.70
CA GLY A 224 0.25 10.31 18.50
C GLY A 224 0.87 11.35 19.41
N VAL A 225 1.19 10.91 20.60
CA VAL A 225 1.96 11.67 21.57
C VAL A 225 3.08 10.81 22.12
N ASN A 226 4.25 11.40 22.25
CA ASN A 226 5.39 10.81 22.94
C ASN A 226 5.97 11.88 23.86
N THR A 227 6.17 11.56 25.13
CA THR A 227 6.66 12.52 26.12
C THR A 227 7.58 11.84 27.14
N ALA A 228 8.62 12.55 27.53
CA ALA A 228 9.40 12.16 28.70
C ALA A 228 8.74 12.64 30.00
N PHE A 229 8.99 11.94 31.09
CA PHE A 229 8.55 12.39 32.40
C PHE A 229 9.32 13.64 32.83
N LYS A 230 8.59 14.62 33.41
CA LYS A 230 9.16 15.90 33.78
C LYS A 230 10.35 15.77 34.72
N ASN A 231 10.23 14.91 35.73
CA ASN A 231 11.23 14.74 36.80
C ASN A 231 12.32 13.73 36.47
N ASN A 232 12.11 12.86 35.46
CA ASN A 232 13.08 11.86 35.05
C ASN A 232 12.95 11.55 33.58
N LYS A 233 13.73 12.22 32.75
CA LYS A 233 13.71 12.08 31.29
C LYS A 233 14.17 10.70 30.78
N LYS A 234 14.66 9.82 31.67
CA LYS A 234 14.98 8.43 31.32
C LYS A 234 13.71 7.60 31.06
N PHE A 235 12.55 8.05 31.59
CA PHE A 235 11.26 7.43 31.33
C PHE A 235 10.51 8.20 30.23
N THR A 236 10.09 7.50 29.22
CA THR A 236 9.22 8.01 28.16
C THR A 236 7.95 7.19 28.05
N ILE A 237 6.86 7.85 27.73
CA ILE A 237 5.57 7.21 27.45
C ILE A 237 5.06 7.70 26.10
N GLY A 238 4.51 6.80 25.32
CA GLY A 238 3.90 7.09 24.03
C GLY A 238 2.51 6.47 23.92
N SER A 239 1.64 7.19 23.24
CA SER A 239 0.33 6.71 22.79
C SER A 239 0.21 7.00 21.31
N PHE A 240 -0.38 6.04 20.57
CA PHE A 240 -0.65 6.16 19.16
C PHE A 240 -2.03 5.59 18.89
N THR A 241 -2.96 6.47 18.56
CA THR A 241 -4.34 6.15 18.20
C THR A 241 -4.54 6.27 16.70
N ASN A 242 -5.20 5.32 16.09
CA ASN A 242 -5.67 5.43 14.71
C ASN A 242 -7.14 5.01 14.60
N ALA A 243 -7.85 5.69 13.73
CA ALA A 243 -9.21 5.37 13.36
C ALA A 243 -9.38 5.44 11.85
N SER A 244 -10.03 4.47 11.25
CA SER A 244 -10.41 4.55 9.84
C SER A 244 -11.84 4.11 9.65
N TYR A 245 -12.52 4.81 8.76
CA TYR A 245 -13.86 4.43 8.31
C TYR A 245 -13.87 4.42 6.80
N LYS A 246 -14.33 3.29 6.24
CA LYS A 246 -14.47 3.11 4.79
C LYS A 246 -15.92 2.75 4.47
N ASN A 247 -16.43 3.37 3.44
CA ASN A 247 -17.71 3.03 2.81
C ASN A 247 -17.43 2.63 1.37
N ASN A 248 -17.46 1.32 1.11
CA ASN A 248 -17.24 0.76 -0.21
C ASN A 248 -18.59 0.36 -0.81
N VAL A 249 -18.82 0.79 -2.02
CA VAL A 249 -20.03 0.47 -2.77
C VAL A 249 -19.64 -0.25 -4.04
N SER A 250 -20.31 -1.37 -4.30
CA SER A 250 -20.11 -2.19 -5.49
C SER A 250 -21.42 -2.79 -5.95
N TYR A 251 -21.44 -3.40 -7.11
CA TYR A 251 -22.53 -4.25 -7.53
C TYR A 251 -22.23 -5.72 -7.20
N MET A 252 -23.22 -6.43 -6.74
CA MET A 252 -23.10 -7.84 -6.36
C MET A 252 -24.32 -8.63 -6.89
N THR A 253 -24.07 -9.84 -7.34
CA THR A 253 -25.11 -10.82 -7.67
C THR A 253 -24.88 -12.03 -6.79
N THR A 254 -25.90 -12.47 -6.06
CA THR A 254 -25.90 -13.75 -5.35
C THR A 254 -26.77 -14.76 -6.10
N GLY A 255 -26.56 -16.08 -5.89
CA GLY A 255 -27.21 -17.15 -6.66
C GLY A 255 -28.73 -17.06 -6.80
N GLU A 256 -29.42 -16.38 -5.88
CA GLU A 256 -30.89 -16.17 -5.91
C GLU A 256 -31.31 -14.87 -6.63
N MET A 257 -30.35 -14.00 -6.99
CA MET A 257 -30.62 -12.70 -7.61
C MET A 257 -30.55 -12.76 -9.12
N LYS A 258 -31.61 -12.38 -9.82
CA LYS A 258 -31.62 -12.28 -11.29
C LYS A 258 -30.76 -11.15 -11.81
N ASP A 259 -30.67 -10.04 -11.05
CA ASP A 259 -29.95 -8.83 -11.42
C ASP A 259 -28.96 -8.42 -10.32
N ALA A 260 -27.87 -7.76 -10.75
CA ALA A 260 -26.90 -7.23 -9.81
C ALA A 260 -27.49 -6.10 -8.96
N GLN A 261 -27.37 -6.20 -7.65
CA GLN A 261 -27.83 -5.20 -6.70
C GLN A 261 -26.66 -4.42 -6.14
N LYS A 262 -26.94 -3.16 -5.81
CA LYS A 262 -25.96 -2.28 -5.15
C LYS A 262 -25.72 -2.77 -3.73
N ASN A 263 -24.50 -3.23 -3.47
CA ASN A 263 -24.01 -3.59 -2.14
C ASN A 263 -23.22 -2.46 -1.52
N THR A 264 -23.33 -2.31 -0.21
CA THR A 264 -22.55 -1.37 0.58
C THR A 264 -21.86 -2.13 1.70
N THR A 265 -20.54 -2.05 1.73
CA THR A 265 -19.74 -2.61 2.81
C THR A 265 -19.10 -1.47 3.59
N THR A 266 -19.34 -1.43 4.88
CA THR A 266 -18.73 -0.46 5.79
C THR A 266 -17.71 -1.15 6.67
N GLU A 267 -16.57 -0.50 6.85
CA GLU A 267 -15.47 -0.96 7.70
C GLU A 267 -15.05 0.16 8.64
N LEU A 268 -15.18 -0.06 9.94
CA LEU A 268 -14.62 0.78 10.98
C LEU A 268 -13.43 0.04 11.60
N GLN A 269 -12.27 0.68 11.60
CA GLN A 269 -11.09 0.18 12.32
C GLN A 269 -10.69 1.19 13.38
N LEU A 270 -10.47 0.72 14.60
CA LEU A 270 -9.95 1.49 15.71
C LEU A 270 -8.69 0.81 16.23
N GLY A 271 -7.63 1.55 16.38
CA GLY A 271 -6.37 1.03 16.89
C GLY A 271 -5.79 1.95 17.95
N GLU A 272 -5.28 1.36 19.02
CA GLU A 272 -4.54 2.05 20.07
C GLU A 272 -3.24 1.30 20.32
N ARG A 273 -2.15 2.03 20.48
CA ARG A 273 -0.86 1.49 20.90
C ARG A 273 -0.28 2.35 22.00
N LEU A 274 0.04 1.71 23.09
CA LEU A 274 0.72 2.32 24.23
C LEU A 274 2.13 1.75 24.35
N ASN A 275 3.07 2.59 24.66
CA ASN A 275 4.43 2.16 24.98
C ASN A 275 5.01 2.97 26.13
N GLY A 276 5.76 2.31 27.00
CA GLY A 276 6.56 2.91 28.05
C GLY A 276 7.99 2.43 27.93
N THR A 277 8.97 3.31 28.02
CA THR A 277 10.39 2.94 27.90
C THR A 277 11.18 3.61 29.00
N TYR A 278 12.01 2.83 29.68
CA TYR A 278 13.09 3.30 30.52
C TYR A 278 14.42 3.08 29.82
N ARG A 279 15.23 4.14 29.77
CA ARG A 279 16.57 4.04 29.15
C ARG A 279 17.61 4.78 29.99
N ASN A 280 18.72 4.10 30.22
CA ASN A 280 19.94 4.69 30.73
C ASN A 280 21.15 4.30 29.87
N ASP A 281 22.38 4.50 30.35
CA ASP A 281 23.59 4.30 29.56
C ASP A 281 23.87 2.83 29.21
N TRP A 282 23.39 1.88 30.03
CA TRP A 282 23.68 0.45 29.85
C TRP A 282 22.42 -0.41 29.68
N LEU A 283 21.21 0.13 29.95
CA LEU A 283 19.96 -0.63 29.94
C LEU A 283 18.84 0.14 29.27
N GLU A 284 18.10 -0.55 28.43
CA GLU A 284 16.79 -0.10 27.93
C GLU A 284 15.76 -1.19 28.19
N VAL A 285 14.66 -0.81 28.85
CA VAL A 285 13.50 -1.68 29.09
C VAL A 285 12.27 -0.97 28.50
N GLY A 286 11.56 -1.68 27.63
CA GLY A 286 10.31 -1.20 27.05
C GLY A 286 9.16 -2.15 27.37
N LEU A 287 7.99 -1.57 27.62
CA LEU A 287 6.71 -2.27 27.67
C LEU A 287 5.81 -1.70 26.58
N ASN A 288 5.07 -2.55 25.91
CA ASN A 288 4.14 -2.16 24.86
C ASN A 288 2.83 -2.93 24.96
N GLY A 289 1.76 -2.24 24.60
CA GLY A 289 0.44 -2.83 24.44
C GLY A 289 -0.24 -2.27 23.21
N SER A 290 -1.05 -3.05 22.54
CA SER A 290 -1.88 -2.58 21.43
C SER A 290 -3.22 -3.30 21.40
N LEU A 291 -4.22 -2.58 20.93
CA LEU A 291 -5.56 -3.09 20.64
C LEU A 291 -5.95 -2.59 19.26
N ASN A 292 -6.41 -3.52 18.41
CA ASN A 292 -7.02 -3.19 17.13
C ASN A 292 -8.39 -3.85 17.08
N TYR A 293 -9.41 -3.06 16.85
CA TYR A 293 -10.79 -3.48 16.68
C TYR A 293 -11.23 -3.16 15.27
N THR A 294 -11.88 -4.12 14.62
CA THR A 294 -12.44 -3.96 13.29
C THR A 294 -13.92 -4.33 13.34
N PHE A 295 -14.75 -3.45 12.82
CA PHE A 295 -16.18 -3.69 12.63
C PHE A 295 -16.47 -3.66 11.15
N GLU A 296 -16.95 -4.79 10.62
CA GLU A 296 -17.29 -4.94 9.21
C GLU A 296 -18.77 -5.27 9.05
N LYS A 297 -19.43 -4.52 8.20
CA LYS A 297 -20.84 -4.71 7.89
C LYS A 297 -21.06 -4.72 6.39
N ASP A 298 -21.59 -5.83 5.89
CA ASP A 298 -22.04 -6.03 4.52
C ASP A 298 -23.57 -5.97 4.51
N LYS A 299 -24.13 -5.11 3.65
CA LYS A 299 -25.58 -4.87 3.61
C LYS A 299 -26.35 -6.06 2.98
N LEU A 300 -25.82 -6.66 1.92
CA LEU A 300 -26.46 -7.74 1.20
C LEU A 300 -26.05 -9.11 1.73
N ASN A 301 -24.80 -9.29 2.10
CA ASN A 301 -24.30 -10.55 2.63
C ASN A 301 -23.96 -10.43 4.13
N THR A 302 -24.98 -10.44 4.95
CA THR A 302 -24.83 -10.29 6.41
C THR A 302 -24.02 -11.41 7.06
N LYS A 303 -23.81 -12.55 6.39
CA LYS A 303 -22.93 -13.64 6.86
C LYS A 303 -21.45 -13.21 6.92
N ASN A 304 -21.10 -12.17 6.17
CA ASN A 304 -19.75 -11.58 6.20
C ASN A 304 -19.54 -10.58 7.35
N ASN A 305 -20.62 -10.23 8.07
CA ASN A 305 -20.51 -9.31 9.20
C ASN A 305 -19.69 -9.94 10.31
N GLN A 306 -18.73 -9.18 10.81
CA GLN A 306 -17.86 -9.64 11.89
C GLN A 306 -17.24 -8.47 12.63
N GLU A 307 -16.79 -8.76 13.84
CA GLU A 307 -16.19 -7.81 14.76
C GLU A 307 -14.89 -8.37 15.34
N PRO A 308 -13.89 -8.66 14.49
CA PRO A 308 -12.63 -9.16 14.99
C PRO A 308 -11.86 -8.08 15.75
N TYR A 309 -11.19 -8.52 16.79
CA TYR A 309 -10.23 -7.69 17.50
C TYR A 309 -8.94 -8.46 17.75
N THR A 310 -7.85 -7.71 17.74
CA THR A 310 -6.53 -8.22 18.08
C THR A 310 -5.95 -7.37 19.19
N PHE A 311 -5.42 -8.00 20.19
CA PHE A 311 -4.65 -7.31 21.21
C PHE A 311 -3.27 -7.96 21.35
N ALA A 312 -2.29 -7.13 21.60
CA ALA A 312 -0.95 -7.61 21.87
C ALA A 312 -0.37 -6.86 23.07
N TYR A 313 0.42 -7.56 23.84
CA TYR A 313 1.22 -6.98 24.91
C TYR A 313 2.57 -7.67 24.96
N GLY A 314 3.57 -6.90 25.36
CA GLY A 314 4.92 -7.43 25.39
C GLY A 314 5.92 -6.48 25.99
N GLY A 315 7.17 -6.92 25.96
CA GLY A 315 8.27 -6.12 26.42
C GLY A 315 9.52 -6.38 25.60
N ASN A 316 10.41 -5.42 25.66
CA ASN A 316 11.75 -5.52 25.11
C ASN A 316 12.79 -5.16 26.18
N LEU A 317 13.90 -5.85 26.15
CA LEU A 317 15.07 -5.60 26.97
C LEU A 317 16.28 -5.45 26.07
N GLN A 318 17.07 -4.43 26.30
CA GLN A 318 18.34 -4.22 25.63
C GLN A 318 19.42 -3.83 26.64
N VAL A 319 20.53 -4.59 26.65
CA VAL A 319 21.66 -4.38 27.55
C VAL A 319 22.88 -4.01 26.70
N TYR A 320 23.52 -2.92 27.07
CA TYR A 320 24.76 -2.43 26.47
C TYR A 320 25.91 -2.71 27.41
N THR A 321 26.87 -3.51 26.94
CA THR A 321 28.03 -3.86 27.76
C THR A 321 29.21 -2.92 27.52
N PRO A 322 30.13 -2.77 28.48
CA PRO A 322 31.32 -1.92 28.31
C PRO A 322 32.24 -2.34 27.16
N TRP A 323 32.20 -3.60 26.78
CA TRP A 323 33.01 -4.15 25.68
C TRP A 323 32.32 -4.10 24.31
N ASN A 324 31.36 -3.19 24.12
CA ASN A 324 30.63 -2.97 22.88
C ASN A 324 29.79 -4.17 22.39
N MET A 325 29.35 -5.01 23.30
CA MET A 325 28.33 -6.01 23.01
C MET A 325 26.95 -5.47 23.38
N THR A 326 25.96 -5.77 22.56
CA THR A 326 24.55 -5.46 22.80
C THR A 326 23.77 -6.77 22.80
N ILE A 327 23.06 -7.02 23.89
CA ILE A 327 22.12 -8.14 24.01
C ILE A 327 20.72 -7.53 23.96
N SER A 328 19.90 -7.99 23.03
CA SER A 328 18.50 -7.53 22.92
C SER A 328 17.57 -8.73 22.83
N THR A 329 16.43 -8.61 23.49
CA THR A 329 15.36 -9.59 23.40
C THR A 329 14.02 -8.88 23.44
N ASN A 330 13.06 -9.44 22.72
CA ASN A 330 11.68 -8.99 22.77
C ASN A 330 10.74 -10.18 22.81
N MET A 331 9.72 -10.07 23.62
CA MET A 331 8.65 -11.05 23.73
C MET A 331 7.32 -10.37 23.62
N THR A 332 6.44 -10.86 22.73
CA THR A 332 5.12 -10.29 22.50
C THR A 332 4.10 -11.40 22.40
N ASN A 333 3.07 -11.34 23.24
CA ASN A 333 1.89 -12.15 23.09
C ASN A 333 0.87 -11.42 22.22
N GLN A 334 0.46 -12.03 21.13
CA GLN A 334 -0.56 -11.53 20.24
C GLN A 334 -1.77 -12.45 20.27
N ALA A 335 -2.94 -11.91 20.54
CA ALA A 335 -4.19 -12.63 20.57
C ALA A 335 -5.16 -12.09 19.53
N ARG A 336 -5.85 -12.99 18.84
CA ARG A 336 -6.88 -12.68 17.84
C ARG A 336 -8.19 -13.31 18.29
N ARG A 337 -9.29 -12.56 18.18
CA ARG A 337 -10.63 -12.96 18.59
C ARG A 337 -11.68 -12.37 17.65
N GLY A 338 -12.88 -12.96 17.68
CA GLY A 338 -14.04 -12.46 16.94
C GLY A 338 -14.07 -12.81 15.46
N TYR A 339 -13.14 -13.65 14.97
CA TYR A 339 -13.19 -14.15 13.61
C TYR A 339 -14.22 -15.30 13.52
N SER A 340 -14.97 -15.33 12.42
CA SER A 340 -15.91 -16.41 12.11
C SER A 340 -15.23 -17.77 11.88
N ASP A 341 -13.98 -17.74 11.40
CA ASP A 341 -13.13 -18.91 11.28
C ASP A 341 -12.36 -19.15 12.60
N ALA A 342 -12.68 -20.25 13.26
CA ALA A 342 -12.10 -20.61 14.56
C ALA A 342 -10.56 -20.72 14.53
N SER A 343 -9.99 -21.13 13.39
CA SER A 343 -8.53 -21.24 13.22
C SER A 343 -7.80 -19.91 13.34
N MET A 344 -8.51 -18.80 13.12
CA MET A 344 -7.99 -17.44 13.24
C MET A 344 -7.99 -16.94 14.68
N ASN A 345 -8.80 -17.52 15.59
CA ASN A 345 -8.94 -17.10 16.99
C ASN A 345 -7.88 -17.77 17.87
N ARG A 346 -6.66 -17.26 17.84
CA ARG A 346 -5.51 -17.88 18.50
C ARG A 346 -4.63 -16.90 19.25
N ASN A 347 -3.82 -17.41 20.14
CA ASN A 347 -2.73 -16.70 20.80
C ASN A 347 -1.41 -17.13 20.19
N GLU A 348 -0.48 -16.20 20.07
CA GLU A 348 0.85 -16.42 19.55
C GLU A 348 1.84 -15.69 20.47
N LEU A 349 2.68 -16.43 21.18
CA LEU A 349 3.75 -15.88 22.00
C LEU A 349 5.06 -15.89 21.21
N ILE A 350 5.40 -14.76 20.61
CA ILE A 350 6.57 -14.61 19.76
C ILE A 350 7.73 -14.10 20.61
N TRP A 351 8.80 -14.86 20.65
CA TRP A 351 10.03 -14.50 21.35
C TRP A 351 11.21 -14.45 20.38
N ASN A 352 11.87 -13.29 20.35
CA ASN A 352 13.06 -13.06 19.54
C ASN A 352 14.22 -12.63 20.45
N ALA A 353 15.44 -13.06 20.09
CA ALA A 353 16.66 -12.65 20.79
C ALA A 353 17.77 -12.34 19.79
N GLN A 354 18.61 -11.38 20.14
CA GLN A 354 19.73 -10.98 19.32
C GLN A 354 20.92 -10.61 20.20
N VAL A 355 22.11 -11.04 19.78
CA VAL A 355 23.38 -10.63 20.35
C VAL A 355 24.20 -9.98 19.23
N THR A 356 24.71 -8.78 19.49
CA THR A 356 25.53 -8.04 18.53
C THR A 356 26.83 -7.63 19.19
N GLN A 357 27.96 -7.93 18.57
CA GLN A 357 29.30 -7.54 19.04
C GLN A 357 30.00 -6.70 17.97
N SER A 358 30.52 -5.56 18.40
CA SER A 358 31.31 -4.66 17.53
C SER A 358 32.80 -4.83 17.80
N PHE A 359 33.56 -5.04 16.74
CA PHE A 359 35.01 -5.22 16.73
C PHE A 359 35.69 -4.11 15.91
N LEU A 360 37.02 -4.04 15.99
CA LEU A 360 37.84 -3.12 15.18
C LEU A 360 37.36 -1.67 15.26
N LYS A 361 37.07 -1.18 16.46
CA LYS A 361 36.52 0.19 16.70
C LYS A 361 35.24 0.44 15.90
N GLY A 362 34.37 -0.57 15.76
CA GLY A 362 33.10 -0.50 15.06
C GLY A 362 33.20 -0.64 13.53
N ALA A 363 34.33 -1.07 13.00
CA ALA A 363 34.48 -1.41 11.59
C ALA A 363 33.85 -2.76 11.24
N LEU A 364 33.96 -3.75 12.13
CA LEU A 364 33.32 -5.06 12.00
C LEU A 364 32.22 -5.19 13.06
N THR A 365 31.02 -5.58 12.65
CA THR A 365 29.90 -5.91 13.53
C THR A 365 29.42 -7.31 13.20
N LEU A 366 29.42 -8.18 14.19
CA LEU A 366 28.83 -9.50 14.11
C LEU A 366 27.55 -9.53 14.91
N SER A 367 26.48 -10.10 14.34
CA SER A 367 25.19 -10.28 15.01
C SER A 367 24.73 -11.71 14.84
N PHE A 368 24.24 -12.29 15.93
CA PHE A 368 23.45 -13.50 15.92
C PHE A 368 22.02 -13.14 16.32
N GLU A 369 21.06 -13.52 15.52
CA GLU A 369 19.64 -13.25 15.71
C GLU A 369 18.87 -14.55 15.63
N TRP A 370 17.97 -14.78 16.58
CA TRP A 370 17.01 -15.88 16.55
C TRP A 370 15.60 -15.34 16.59
N ASN A 371 14.85 -15.62 15.55
CA ASN A 371 13.45 -15.19 15.40
C ASN A 371 12.53 -16.35 15.78
N ASP A 372 11.42 -16.01 16.45
CA ASP A 372 10.37 -16.93 16.89
C ASP A 372 10.92 -18.21 17.53
N ILE A 373 11.61 -18.04 18.66
CA ILE A 373 12.26 -19.13 19.41
C ILE A 373 11.24 -20.21 19.80
N LEU A 374 9.99 -19.81 20.11
CA LEU A 374 8.93 -20.69 20.55
C LEU A 374 8.18 -21.38 19.39
N LYS A 375 8.38 -20.94 18.14
CA LYS A 375 7.73 -21.46 16.92
C LYS A 375 6.21 -21.33 16.92
N GLU A 376 5.69 -20.26 17.51
CA GLU A 376 4.25 -20.02 17.64
C GLU A 376 3.67 -19.06 16.59
N GLN A 377 4.51 -18.42 15.77
CA GLN A 377 4.04 -17.52 14.74
C GLN A 377 3.27 -18.27 13.65
N SER A 378 2.04 -17.81 13.36
CA SER A 378 1.23 -18.37 12.28
C SER A 378 1.43 -17.63 10.95
N ASN A 379 1.22 -18.38 9.86
CA ASN A 379 1.30 -17.88 8.48
C ASN A 379 -0.10 -17.77 7.85
N ILE A 380 -1.08 -17.22 8.58
CA ILE A 380 -2.45 -17.07 8.13
C ILE A 380 -2.78 -15.58 8.02
N THR A 381 -3.27 -15.18 6.85
CA THR A 381 -3.76 -13.81 6.61
C THR A 381 -5.14 -13.87 6.02
N ARG A 382 -6.05 -12.99 6.46
CA ARG A 382 -7.37 -12.83 5.90
C ARG A 382 -7.59 -11.42 5.37
N SER A 383 -8.22 -11.32 4.21
CA SER A 383 -8.62 -10.05 3.63
C SER A 383 -10.09 -10.06 3.27
N TYR A 384 -10.70 -8.88 3.36
CA TYR A 384 -12.13 -8.66 3.08
C TYR A 384 -12.30 -7.65 1.97
N THR A 385 -13.27 -7.92 1.10
CA THR A 385 -13.68 -7.03 0.02
C THR A 385 -15.19 -6.93 0.02
N SER A 386 -15.75 -5.98 -0.72
CA SER A 386 -17.20 -5.87 -0.92
C SER A 386 -17.83 -7.07 -1.60
N SER A 387 -17.04 -7.95 -2.22
CA SER A 387 -17.50 -9.15 -2.93
C SER A 387 -17.24 -10.46 -2.18
N GLY A 388 -16.53 -10.42 -1.04
CA GLY A 388 -16.24 -11.63 -0.26
C GLY A 388 -15.02 -11.52 0.61
N SER A 389 -14.61 -12.63 1.20
CA SER A 389 -13.39 -12.74 2.00
C SER A 389 -12.48 -13.84 1.46
N SER A 390 -11.18 -13.65 1.64
CA SER A 390 -10.17 -14.65 1.31
C SER A 390 -9.24 -14.91 2.47
N VAL A 391 -8.93 -16.18 2.70
CA VAL A 391 -7.96 -16.63 3.70
C VAL A 391 -6.76 -17.18 2.96
N TYR A 392 -5.59 -16.66 3.28
CA TYR A 392 -4.32 -17.11 2.74
C TYR A 392 -3.52 -17.80 3.83
N THR A 393 -3.17 -19.05 3.59
CA THR A 393 -2.23 -19.80 4.40
C THR A 393 -0.99 -20.07 3.56
N TYR A 394 0.19 -19.76 4.09
CA TYR A 394 1.44 -19.98 3.36
C TYR A 394 2.47 -20.68 4.24
N ASN A 395 3.29 -21.49 3.60
CA ASN A 395 4.42 -22.13 4.28
C ASN A 395 5.61 -21.16 4.27
N GLY A 396 5.94 -20.64 5.44
CA GLY A 396 7.08 -19.75 5.65
C GLY A 396 7.96 -20.27 6.77
N VAL A 397 9.24 -19.96 6.68
CA VAL A 397 10.17 -20.22 7.79
C VAL A 397 10.02 -19.08 8.78
N ASN A 398 9.34 -19.32 9.90
CA ASN A 398 9.11 -18.32 10.93
C ASN A 398 10.24 -18.37 11.99
N SER A 399 10.57 -19.59 12.46
CA SER A 399 11.61 -19.79 13.45
C SER A 399 12.93 -20.09 12.75
N TYR A 400 13.88 -19.17 12.89
CA TYR A 400 15.21 -19.34 12.30
C TYR A 400 16.27 -18.55 13.06
N GLY A 401 17.50 -19.06 13.02
CA GLY A 401 18.69 -18.36 13.46
C GLY A 401 19.44 -17.75 12.28
N MET A 402 19.93 -16.53 12.44
CA MET A 402 20.69 -15.83 11.42
C MET A 402 21.97 -15.25 11.98
N ILE A 403 23.08 -15.46 11.28
CA ILE A 403 24.35 -14.80 11.57
C ILE A 403 24.56 -13.72 10.51
N ARG A 404 24.86 -12.51 10.96
CA ARG A 404 25.15 -11.37 10.09
C ARG A 404 26.51 -10.78 10.42
N ALA A 405 27.34 -10.61 9.41
CA ALA A 405 28.63 -9.91 9.51
C ALA A 405 28.56 -8.64 8.66
N ILE A 406 28.84 -7.48 9.26
CA ILE A 406 28.85 -6.20 8.58
C ILE A 406 30.25 -5.61 8.74
N TYR A 407 30.99 -5.48 7.65
CA TYR A 407 32.27 -4.79 7.63
C TYR A 407 32.15 -3.44 6.91
N ARG A 408 32.53 -2.36 7.59
CA ARG A 408 32.50 -0.99 7.07
C ARG A 408 33.87 -0.58 6.59
N PHE A 409 34.08 -0.60 5.30
CA PHE A 409 35.31 -0.09 4.68
C PHE A 409 35.37 1.43 4.84
N ARG A 410 36.44 1.95 5.46
CA ARG A 410 36.66 3.38 5.67
C ARG A 410 37.51 4.02 4.56
N VAL A 411 37.76 3.31 3.48
CA VAL A 411 38.84 3.64 2.53
C VAL A 411 38.48 4.77 1.53
N PHE A 412 37.17 5.08 1.34
CA PHE A 412 36.74 6.01 0.29
C PHE A 412 36.00 7.23 0.83
N GLY A 413 36.61 7.99 1.72
CA GLY A 413 36.06 9.28 2.12
C GLY A 413 37.07 10.40 1.83
N SER A 414 36.65 11.43 1.08
CA SER A 414 37.41 12.71 1.05
C SER A 414 37.58 13.24 2.47
N LYS A 415 38.59 14.11 2.67
CA LYS A 415 38.84 14.73 3.98
C LYS A 415 37.57 15.37 4.56
N GLU A 416 36.75 15.97 3.70
CA GLU A 416 35.45 16.59 4.02
C GLU A 416 34.37 15.57 4.45
N ALA A 417 34.31 14.40 3.81
CA ALA A 417 33.40 13.32 4.21
C ALA A 417 33.79 12.75 5.58
N ARG A 418 35.10 12.68 5.91
CA ARG A 418 35.58 12.30 7.24
C ARG A 418 35.21 13.32 8.31
N GLU A 419 35.29 14.61 7.99
CA GLU A 419 34.89 15.69 8.90
C GLU A 419 33.39 15.73 9.13
N MET A 420 32.55 15.49 8.10
CA MET A 420 31.11 15.35 8.26
C MET A 420 30.72 14.13 9.10
N MET A 421 31.41 12.99 8.94
CA MET A 421 31.18 11.82 9.80
C MET A 421 31.60 12.06 11.25
N ASN A 422 32.69 12.79 11.48
CA ASN A 422 33.15 13.15 12.83
C ASN A 422 32.21 14.17 13.48
N LYS A 423 31.69 15.14 12.73
CA LYS A 423 30.64 16.06 13.22
C LYS A 423 29.33 15.32 13.56
N ARG A 424 28.94 14.28 12.81
CA ARG A 424 27.77 13.42 13.16
C ARG A 424 28.03 12.52 14.37
N ARG A 425 29.30 12.15 14.66
CA ARG A 425 29.67 11.41 15.88
C ARG A 425 29.69 12.27 17.14
N GLY A 426 29.96 13.57 17.01
CA GLY A 426 29.92 14.53 18.11
C GLY A 426 28.49 14.98 18.50
N MET A 427 27.50 14.75 17.65
CA MET A 427 26.09 14.76 18.01
C MET A 427 25.77 13.36 18.51
N GLY A 428 25.73 13.20 19.85
CA GLY A 428 25.37 11.95 20.50
C GLY A 428 24.07 11.36 19.95
N PRO A 429 23.74 10.08 20.23
CA PRO A 429 22.54 9.40 19.73
C PRO A 429 21.27 9.96 20.41
N GLY A 430 21.06 11.23 20.24
CA GLY A 430 19.87 11.93 20.62
C GLY A 430 19.15 12.38 19.35
N MET A 431 18.01 11.74 19.05
CA MET A 431 17.10 11.95 17.92
C MET A 431 17.42 11.16 16.63
N GLY A 432 17.66 9.89 16.75
CA GLY A 432 17.38 8.92 15.68
C GLY A 432 16.04 8.30 15.96
N GLY A 433 15.07 8.46 15.04
CA GLY A 433 13.71 7.99 15.17
C GLY A 433 13.60 6.60 15.80
N GLY A 434 12.71 6.47 16.76
CA GLY A 434 12.27 5.18 17.22
C GLY A 434 11.88 4.32 16.02
N PRO A 435 11.98 3.01 16.10
CA PRO A 435 11.62 2.14 15.00
C PRO A 435 10.14 2.39 14.69
N MET A 436 9.87 3.23 13.69
CA MET A 436 8.59 3.13 13.00
C MET A 436 8.55 1.73 12.45
N GLY A 437 7.69 0.92 13.08
CA GLY A 437 7.55 -0.47 12.78
C GLY A 437 7.45 -0.66 11.26
N ARG A 438 8.42 -1.33 10.68
CA ARG A 438 8.26 -2.05 9.43
C ARG A 438 7.27 -3.18 9.72
N GLY A 439 6.01 -2.85 9.67
CA GLY A 439 4.91 -3.74 9.97
C GLY A 439 3.63 -3.26 9.35
N MET A 440 3.68 -2.87 8.08
CA MET A 440 2.54 -2.99 7.20
C MET A 440 3.01 -3.76 5.99
N GLY A 441 2.56 -5.00 5.92
CA GLY A 441 2.82 -5.92 4.84
C GLY A 441 2.50 -5.26 3.50
N ARG A 442 3.53 -5.09 2.69
CA ARG A 442 3.34 -5.07 1.25
C ARG A 442 2.85 -6.46 0.89
N GLY A 443 1.56 -6.58 0.64
CA GLY A 443 1.05 -7.69 -0.12
C GLY A 443 1.86 -7.82 -1.41
N PRO A 444 2.09 -9.04 -1.91
CA PRO A 444 2.81 -9.24 -3.15
C PRO A 444 2.00 -8.62 -4.29
N GLY A 445 2.38 -7.43 -4.72
CA GLY A 445 1.99 -6.92 -6.01
C GLY A 445 2.66 -7.81 -7.06
N HIS A 446 1.86 -8.50 -7.83
CA HIS A 446 2.31 -9.14 -9.06
C HIS A 446 2.92 -8.10 -9.99
N GLY A 447 4.22 -8.01 -9.97
CA GLY A 447 5.03 -7.34 -10.98
C GLY A 447 5.72 -8.41 -11.80
N MET A 448 5.07 -8.94 -12.80
CA MET A 448 5.76 -9.61 -13.90
C MET A 448 6.50 -8.55 -14.71
N GLY A 449 7.80 -8.62 -14.70
CA GLY A 449 8.70 -7.79 -15.48
C GLY A 449 10.06 -8.47 -15.58
N GLY A 450 10.12 -9.61 -16.24
CA GLY A 450 11.37 -10.29 -16.55
C GLY A 450 12.12 -9.52 -17.63
N ARG A 451 13.28 -8.97 -17.31
CA ARG A 451 14.34 -8.73 -18.28
C ARG A 451 15.39 -9.80 -18.09
N ARG A 452 15.54 -10.65 -19.07
CA ARG A 452 16.77 -11.46 -19.27
C ARG A 452 17.73 -10.63 -20.13
N PRO A 453 19.02 -10.60 -19.84
CA PRO A 453 20.05 -10.37 -20.86
C PRO A 453 20.47 -11.74 -21.44
N PHE A 454 20.55 -11.75 -22.76
CA PHE A 454 21.04 -12.80 -23.69
C PHE A 454 20.22 -14.06 -23.83
#